data_32e8c8e701ae47c448e60f48ecf986f7
#
_entry.id   32e8c8e701ae47c448e60f48ecf986f7
#
_cell.length_a   1.000
_cell.length_b   1.000
_cell.length_c   1.000
_cell.angle_alpha   90.00
_cell.angle_beta   90.00
_cell.angle_gamma   90.00
#
_symmetry.space_group_name_H-M   'P 1'
#
loop_
_entity.id
_entity.type
_entity.pdbx_description
1 polymer ?
#
loop_
_entity_poly.entity_id
_entity_poly.type
_entity_poly.pdbx_seq_one_letter_code
_entity_poly.pdbx_strand_id
1 'polypeptide(L)'
;MKQLLLLFFFMMAGLAVQAQQSNSLKPELNVFPNPVIDNFSVYDNNDQVAHIVVFNLIGKKVKSFEHLKGEYHYIGDLTKGVYLIQMLDKSKHILTTQKIDKR
;
A
#
# COMPACT_ATOMS: atom_id res chain seq x y z
N MET A 1 -44.74 8.06 -3.18
CA MET A 1 -43.49 8.78 -2.94
C MET A 1 -42.60 8.12 -1.88
N LYS A 2 -43.17 7.69 -0.75
CA LYS A 2 -42.36 7.02 0.30
C LYS A 2 -41.74 5.70 -0.15
N GLN A 3 -42.44 4.96 -1.04
CA GLN A 3 -41.93 3.67 -1.55
C GLN A 3 -40.74 3.85 -2.50
N LEU A 4 -40.74 4.93 -3.28
CA LEU A 4 -39.66 5.24 -4.19
C LEU A 4 -38.34 5.58 -3.44
N LEU A 5 -38.44 6.28 -2.33
CA LEU A 5 -37.31 6.61 -1.48
C LEU A 5 -36.70 5.38 -0.85
N LEU A 6 -37.50 4.42 -0.41
CA LEU A 6 -37.05 3.18 0.15
C LEU A 6 -36.28 2.31 -0.86
N LEU A 7 -36.77 2.24 -2.09
CA LEU A 7 -36.12 1.54 -3.18
C LEU A 7 -34.74 2.11 -3.52
N PHE A 8 -34.65 3.42 -3.53
CA PHE A 8 -33.41 4.14 -3.79
C PHE A 8 -32.36 3.84 -2.70
N PHE A 9 -32.79 3.79 -1.46
CA PHE A 9 -31.94 3.49 -0.33
C PHE A 9 -31.36 2.05 -0.42
N PHE A 10 -32.17 1.11 -0.85
CA PHE A 10 -31.73 -0.28 -1.05
C PHE A 10 -30.68 -0.41 -2.14
N MET A 11 -30.81 0.32 -3.22
CA MET A 11 -29.81 0.29 -4.31
C MET A 11 -28.46 0.83 -3.89
N MET A 12 -28.44 1.87 -3.07
CA MET A 12 -27.18 2.45 -2.57
C MET A 12 -26.44 1.48 -1.65
N ALA A 13 -27.15 0.75 -0.82
CA ALA A 13 -26.55 -0.26 0.04
C ALA A 13 -25.91 -1.40 -0.76
N GLY A 14 -26.58 -1.85 -1.84
CA GLY A 14 -26.04 -2.88 -2.72
C GLY A 14 -24.75 -2.47 -3.41
N LEU A 15 -24.67 -1.23 -3.87
CA LEU A 15 -23.46 -0.71 -4.52
C LEU A 15 -22.28 -0.64 -3.55
N ALA A 16 -22.52 -0.29 -2.29
CA ALA A 16 -21.48 -0.24 -1.29
C ALA A 16 -20.87 -1.63 -1.02
N VAL A 17 -21.69 -2.66 -0.98
CA VAL A 17 -21.23 -4.05 -0.79
C VAL A 17 -20.39 -4.51 -1.97
N GLN A 18 -20.76 -4.19 -3.19
CA GLN A 18 -19.99 -4.53 -4.38
C GLN A 18 -18.62 -3.87 -4.40
N ALA A 19 -18.55 -2.60 -3.97
CA ALA A 19 -17.28 -1.89 -3.90
C ALA A 19 -16.30 -2.56 -2.91
N GLN A 20 -16.79 -3.08 -1.80
CA GLN A 20 -15.98 -3.81 -0.84
C GLN A 20 -15.47 -5.13 -1.41
N GLN A 21 -16.28 -5.85 -2.17
CA GLN A 21 -15.87 -7.10 -2.81
C GLN A 21 -14.78 -6.89 -3.86
N SER A 22 -14.85 -5.82 -4.63
CA SER A 22 -13.83 -5.55 -5.64
C SER A 22 -12.48 -5.23 -5.03
N ASN A 23 -12.43 -4.70 -3.80
CA ASN A 23 -11.18 -4.44 -3.10
C ASN A 23 -10.46 -5.71 -2.67
N SER A 24 -11.14 -6.83 -2.52
CA SER A 24 -10.54 -8.11 -2.14
C SER A 24 -9.76 -8.77 -3.28
N LEU A 25 -9.89 -8.27 -4.51
CA LEU A 25 -9.25 -8.84 -5.71
C LEU A 25 -7.93 -8.18 -6.08
N LYS A 26 -7.40 -7.27 -5.27
CA LYS A 26 -6.14 -6.60 -5.53
C LYS A 26 -4.96 -7.57 -5.40
N PRO A 27 -3.94 -7.46 -6.28
CA PRO A 27 -2.74 -8.28 -6.16
C PRO A 27 -2.06 -8.04 -4.80
N GLU A 28 -1.49 -9.10 -4.27
CA GLU A 28 -0.79 -9.02 -2.99
C GLU A 28 0.60 -8.45 -3.19
N LEU A 29 0.83 -7.28 -2.62
CA LEU A 29 2.14 -6.66 -2.50
C LEU A 29 2.39 -6.48 -1.00
N ASN A 30 3.55 -6.96 -0.54
CA ASN A 30 3.88 -6.91 0.89
C ASN A 30 5.33 -6.55 1.10
N VAL A 31 5.55 -5.67 2.06
CA VAL A 31 6.89 -5.39 2.57
C VAL A 31 7.26 -6.45 3.60
N PHE A 32 8.49 -6.96 3.51
CA PHE A 32 9.00 -7.90 4.50
C PHE A 32 10.48 -7.64 4.77
N PRO A 33 10.95 -7.98 5.98
CA PRO A 33 10.18 -8.34 7.17
C PRO A 33 9.42 -7.14 7.72
N ASN A 34 8.43 -7.39 8.54
CA ASN A 34 7.72 -6.35 9.28
C ASN A 34 7.45 -6.91 10.68
N PRO A 35 8.11 -6.44 11.74
CA PRO A 35 8.97 -5.24 11.82
C PRO A 35 10.26 -5.31 10.99
N VAL A 36 10.73 -4.13 10.58
CA VAL A 36 11.99 -3.98 9.84
C VAL A 36 13.09 -3.51 10.79
N ILE A 37 14.27 -4.15 10.72
CA ILE A 37 15.44 -3.71 11.49
C ILE A 37 16.32 -2.83 10.61
N ASP A 38 16.95 -3.40 9.59
CA ASP A 38 17.89 -2.66 8.73
C ASP A 38 17.43 -2.60 7.28
N ASN A 39 17.01 -3.74 6.73
CA ASN A 39 16.68 -3.86 5.31
C ASN A 39 15.30 -4.44 5.15
N PHE A 40 14.62 -4.01 4.08
CA PHE A 40 13.35 -4.59 3.68
C PHE A 40 13.35 -4.89 2.19
N SER A 41 12.46 -5.76 1.78
CA SER A 41 12.15 -5.99 0.38
C SER A 41 10.64 -6.07 0.19
N VAL A 42 10.21 -6.27 -1.03
CA VAL A 42 8.79 -6.31 -1.37
C VAL A 42 8.48 -7.65 -2.01
N TYR A 43 7.43 -8.28 -1.53
CA TYR A 43 6.87 -9.45 -2.17
C TYR A 43 6.00 -8.98 -3.34
N ASP A 44 6.42 -9.32 -4.56
CA ASP A 44 5.81 -8.80 -5.78
C ASP A 44 5.83 -9.89 -6.85
N ASN A 45 4.77 -10.71 -6.90
CA ASN A 45 4.69 -11.86 -7.81
C ASN A 45 4.67 -11.47 -9.27
N ASN A 46 4.13 -10.30 -9.60
CA ASN A 46 3.94 -9.89 -10.99
C ASN A 46 5.00 -8.90 -11.46
N ASP A 47 6.02 -8.66 -10.65
CA ASP A 47 7.11 -7.72 -10.97
C ASP A 47 6.59 -6.35 -11.37
N GLN A 48 5.65 -5.82 -10.59
CA GLN A 48 4.99 -4.55 -10.89
C GLN A 48 5.67 -3.35 -10.24
N VAL A 49 6.36 -3.57 -9.11
CA VAL A 49 6.94 -2.48 -8.33
C VAL A 49 8.25 -2.03 -8.96
N ALA A 50 8.31 -0.78 -9.36
CA ALA A 50 9.51 -0.17 -9.94
C ALA A 50 10.11 0.92 -9.07
N HIS A 51 9.31 1.53 -8.20
CA HIS A 51 9.76 2.58 -7.29
C HIS A 51 9.16 2.38 -5.92
N ILE A 52 9.93 2.72 -4.88
CA ILE A 52 9.51 2.63 -3.49
C ILE A 52 9.81 3.97 -2.83
N VAL A 53 8.82 4.52 -2.13
CA VAL A 53 8.97 5.77 -1.38
C VAL A 53 8.60 5.52 0.07
N VAL A 54 9.45 5.98 0.98
CA VAL A 54 9.24 5.85 2.42
C VAL A 54 8.83 7.20 2.98
N PHE A 55 7.69 7.22 3.68
CA PHE A 55 7.16 8.41 4.34
C PHE A 55 7.13 8.17 5.84
N ASN A 56 7.39 9.24 6.61
CA ASN A 56 7.09 9.21 8.04
C ASN A 56 5.60 9.48 8.28
N LEU A 57 5.16 9.45 9.54
CA LEU A 57 3.74 9.60 9.87
C LEU A 57 3.18 11.00 9.62
N ILE A 58 4.02 12.02 9.52
CA ILE A 58 3.56 13.36 9.17
C ILE A 58 3.48 13.58 7.66
N GLY A 59 3.75 12.52 6.86
CA GLY A 59 3.65 12.59 5.42
C GLY A 59 4.90 13.09 4.71
N LYS A 60 6.02 13.22 5.41
CA LYS A 60 7.29 13.65 4.81
C LYS A 60 7.99 12.46 4.18
N LYS A 61 8.43 12.61 2.93
CA LYS A 61 9.26 11.62 2.26
C LYS A 61 10.65 11.62 2.88
N VAL A 62 11.07 10.47 3.39
CA VAL A 62 12.37 10.33 4.07
C VAL A 62 13.36 9.51 3.25
N LYS A 63 12.89 8.60 2.39
CA LYS A 63 13.72 7.84 1.48
C LYS A 63 12.97 7.52 0.19
N SER A 64 13.73 7.25 -0.88
CA SER A 64 13.19 6.87 -2.17
C SER A 64 14.18 5.88 -2.80
N PHE A 65 13.64 4.80 -3.38
CA PHE A 65 14.42 3.75 -4.01
C PHE A 65 13.85 3.39 -5.36
N GLU A 66 14.71 3.05 -6.31
CA GLU A 66 14.31 2.26 -7.46
C GLU A 66 14.32 0.80 -7.03
N HIS A 67 13.41 0.01 -7.57
CA HIS A 67 13.24 -1.38 -7.15
C HIS A 67 13.33 -2.34 -8.31
N LEU A 68 14.18 -3.35 -8.16
CA LEU A 68 14.23 -4.54 -9.00
C LEU A 68 13.74 -5.72 -8.17
N LYS A 69 13.11 -6.69 -8.82
CA LYS A 69 12.54 -7.86 -8.14
C LYS A 69 13.58 -8.56 -7.27
N GLY A 70 13.24 -8.76 -6.02
CA GLY A 70 14.11 -9.43 -5.04
C GLY A 70 15.14 -8.51 -4.38
N GLU A 71 15.23 -7.24 -4.76
CA GLU A 71 16.21 -6.32 -4.20
C GLU A 71 15.80 -5.88 -2.79
N TYR A 72 16.81 -5.72 -1.92
CA TYR A 72 16.62 -5.22 -0.55
C TYR A 72 17.03 -3.77 -0.47
N HIS A 73 16.34 -3.01 0.38
CA HIS A 73 16.57 -1.58 0.58
C HIS A 73 16.90 -1.28 2.03
N TYR A 74 17.91 -0.44 2.25
CA TYR A 74 18.41 -0.13 3.57
C TYR A 74 17.70 1.05 4.18
N ILE A 75 17.15 0.86 5.38
CA ILE A 75 16.56 1.92 6.19
C ILE A 75 17.09 1.90 7.63
N GLY A 76 18.23 1.24 7.86
CA GLY A 76 18.81 1.11 9.20
C GLY A 76 19.18 2.45 9.83
N ASP A 77 19.39 3.50 9.03
CA ASP A 77 19.69 4.84 9.49
C ASP A 77 18.45 5.66 9.91
N LEU A 78 17.24 5.14 9.66
CA LEU A 78 16.03 5.80 10.12
C LEU A 78 15.78 5.53 11.61
N THR A 79 15.17 6.50 12.28
CA THR A 79 14.81 6.34 13.68
C THR A 79 13.72 5.28 13.85
N LYS A 80 13.67 4.65 15.02
CA LYS A 80 12.65 3.67 15.34
C LYS A 80 11.27 4.32 15.31
N GLY A 81 10.30 3.61 14.77
CA GLY A 81 8.94 4.11 14.70
C GLY A 81 8.19 3.55 13.49
N VAL A 82 7.04 4.14 13.22
CA VAL A 82 6.15 3.72 12.16
C VAL A 82 6.41 4.54 10.90
N TYR A 83 6.45 3.87 9.76
CA TYR A 83 6.63 4.48 8.44
C TYR A 83 5.62 3.93 7.46
N LEU A 84 5.40 4.66 6.38
CA LEU A 84 4.56 4.22 5.27
C LEU A 84 5.44 3.94 4.06
N ILE A 85 5.30 2.75 3.51
CA ILE A 85 6.02 2.34 2.29
C ILE A 85 5.04 2.41 1.13
N GLN A 86 5.29 3.32 0.20
CA GLN A 86 4.49 3.47 -1.01
C GLN A 86 5.18 2.77 -2.16
N MET A 87 4.45 1.90 -2.84
CA MET A 87 4.97 1.12 -3.98
C MET A 87 4.34 1.64 -5.27
N LEU A 88 5.17 1.93 -6.25
CA LEU A 88 4.75 2.53 -7.52
C LEU A 88 5.24 1.68 -8.70
N ASP A 89 4.50 1.72 -9.80
CA ASP A 89 4.88 1.05 -11.04
C ASP A 89 5.86 1.88 -11.86
N LYS A 90 6.21 1.41 -13.05
CA LYS A 90 7.16 2.09 -13.94
C LYS A 90 6.67 3.47 -14.36
N SER A 91 5.37 3.67 -14.46
CA SER A 91 4.75 4.95 -14.80
C SER A 91 4.51 5.83 -13.59
N LYS A 92 4.97 5.41 -12.41
CA LYS A 92 4.80 6.09 -11.13
C LYS A 92 3.36 6.16 -10.65
N HIS A 93 2.52 5.23 -11.07
CA HIS A 93 1.21 5.04 -10.49
C HIS A 93 1.35 4.33 -9.15
N ILE A 94 0.61 4.78 -8.15
CA ILE A 94 0.63 4.16 -6.83
C ILE A 94 -0.10 2.83 -6.89
N LEU A 95 0.62 1.75 -6.59
CA LEU A 95 0.05 0.41 -6.52
C LEU A 95 -0.57 0.16 -5.16
N THR A 96 0.16 0.45 -4.10
CA THR A 96 -0.31 0.30 -2.73
C THR A 96 0.58 1.06 -1.76
N THR A 97 0.09 1.27 -0.55
CA THR A 97 0.85 1.85 0.55
C THR A 97 0.69 0.96 1.77
N GLN A 98 1.80 0.60 2.41
CA GLN A 98 1.80 -0.30 3.56
C GLN A 98 2.47 0.35 4.75
N LYS A 99 1.87 0.19 5.93
CA LYS A 99 2.45 0.62 7.19
C LYS A 99 3.46 -0.42 7.66
N ILE A 100 4.65 0.04 8.09
CA ILE A 100 5.68 -0.80 8.67
C ILE A 100 6.12 -0.26 10.03
N ASP A 101 6.71 -1.13 10.82
CA ASP A 101 7.30 -0.80 12.11
C ASP A 101 8.83 -0.96 11.99
N LYS A 102 9.57 0.14 12.21
CA LYS A 102 11.04 0.16 12.18
C LYS A 102 11.56 -0.02 13.61
N ARG A 103 12.35 -1.03 13.82
CA ARG A 103 12.93 -1.36 15.14
C ARG A 103 14.44 -1.36 15.18
#